data_9de6b7421dd0aa0adaeeaaa0064bf142
#
_entry.id   9de6b7421dd0aa0adaeeaaa0064bf142
#
_cell.length_a   1.000
_cell.length_b   1.000
_cell.length_c   1.000
_cell.angle_alpha   90.00
_cell.angle_beta   90.00
_cell.angle_gamma   90.00
#
_symmetry.space_group_name_H-M   'P 1'
#
loop_
_entity.id
_entity.type
_entity.pdbx_description
1 polymer ?
#
loop_
_entity_poly.entity_id
_entity_poly.type
_entity_poly.pdbx_seq_one_letter_code
_entity_poly.pdbx_strand_id
1 'polypeptide(L)'
;LFSKVKLHNSSEHICGFGVSNHVIDLQIDDPALAVLAINPGTRYEIYGPFEPVAKLWQHCITNAAHVDPYMWEILDIQNQIPELYPQTVGKFLPHDLNLPSLGAVSFTKGCFRGQEIIARMEHRGTLKRRMHAFSAGEGELQAGDQILAGGPEQEHIAGTVVRSCRNTDGQVIGLAVVTNSMLHEKLSVGAEPNAIYLTL
;
A
#
# COMPACT_ATOMS: atom_id res chain seq x y z
N LEU A 1 -18.06 21.74 -14.24
CA LEU A 1 -18.43 22.02 -12.85
C LEU A 1 -17.18 22.47 -12.11
N PHE A 2 -17.07 23.76 -11.82
CA PHE A 2 -16.00 24.29 -11.00
C PHE A 2 -16.36 24.00 -9.53
N SER A 3 -15.54 23.18 -8.87
CA SER A 3 -15.70 22.94 -7.43
C SER A 3 -15.38 24.23 -6.67
N LYS A 4 -16.27 24.63 -5.76
CA LYS A 4 -16.01 25.71 -4.79
C LYS A 4 -15.23 25.22 -3.56
N VAL A 5 -14.81 23.95 -3.56
CA VAL A 5 -14.05 23.35 -2.47
C VAL A 5 -12.63 23.94 -2.45
N LYS A 6 -12.26 24.48 -1.31
CA LYS A 6 -10.87 24.89 -1.03
C LYS A 6 -10.16 23.74 -0.33
N LEU A 7 -8.96 23.45 -0.81
CA LEU A 7 -8.09 22.45 -0.16
C LEU A 7 -7.09 23.23 0.70
N HIS A 8 -6.94 22.81 1.95
CA HIS A 8 -5.97 23.31 2.91
C HIS A 8 -5.02 22.17 3.30
N ASN A 9 -3.74 22.45 3.29
CA ASN A 9 -2.75 21.54 3.87
C ASN A 9 -2.70 21.79 5.38
N SER A 10 -3.04 20.79 6.17
CA SER A 10 -3.02 20.83 7.63
C SER A 10 -1.92 19.97 8.24
N SER A 11 -0.95 19.52 7.46
CA SER A 11 0.12 18.61 7.92
C SER A 11 0.94 19.16 9.10
N GLU A 12 1.02 20.48 9.26
CA GLU A 12 1.70 21.11 10.38
C GLU A 12 0.90 21.09 11.70
N HIS A 13 -0.40 20.79 11.63
CA HIS A 13 -1.32 20.86 12.76
C HIS A 13 -1.88 19.49 13.18
N ILE A 14 -1.66 18.48 12.35
CA ILE A 14 -2.17 17.13 12.54
C ILE A 14 -1.01 16.17 12.62
N CYS A 15 -0.99 15.37 13.67
CA CYS A 15 -0.11 14.22 13.82
C CYS A 15 -0.93 12.94 13.98
N GLY A 16 -0.28 11.80 13.96
CA GLY A 16 -0.96 10.53 14.13
C GLY A 16 -0.01 9.41 14.48
N PHE A 17 -0.59 8.28 14.85
CA PHE A 17 0.12 7.03 15.05
C PHE A 17 -0.77 5.85 14.71
N GLY A 18 -0.14 4.70 14.46
CA GLY A 18 -0.83 3.44 14.23
C GLY A 18 -0.78 2.53 15.43
N VAL A 19 -1.83 1.72 15.59
CA VAL A 19 -1.91 0.65 16.59
C VAL A 19 -2.23 -0.65 15.88
N SER A 20 -1.46 -1.71 16.17
CA SER A 20 -1.66 -3.04 15.57
C SER A 20 -1.62 -4.13 16.65
N ASN A 21 -2.28 -5.26 16.36
CA ASN A 21 -2.27 -6.48 17.17
C ASN A 21 -2.80 -6.33 18.58
N HIS A 22 -3.96 -5.87 18.80
CA HIS A 22 -4.87 -6.19 19.90
C HIS A 22 -5.86 -5.12 20.28
N VAL A 23 -6.91 -5.62 20.75
CA VAL A 23 -7.83 -5.18 21.78
C VAL A 23 -7.22 -4.21 22.81
N ILE A 24 -6.71 -3.10 22.33
CA ILE A 24 -6.81 -1.90 23.16
C ILE A 24 -8.27 -1.50 22.94
N ASP A 25 -9.07 -1.62 24.01
CA ASP A 25 -10.39 -0.99 24.03
C ASP A 25 -10.14 0.51 23.93
N LEU A 26 -9.96 0.96 22.68
CA LEU A 26 -9.78 2.36 22.35
C LEU A 26 -11.15 3.02 22.50
N GLN A 27 -11.62 3.17 23.75
CA GLN A 27 -12.73 4.06 24.06
C GLN A 27 -12.26 5.49 23.82
N ILE A 28 -12.23 5.86 22.53
CA ILE A 28 -11.84 7.20 22.11
C ILE A 28 -13.10 8.05 22.03
N ASP A 29 -13.41 8.73 23.12
CA ASP A 29 -14.52 9.71 23.19
C ASP A 29 -14.08 11.15 22.85
N ASP A 30 -12.86 11.34 22.38
CA ASP A 30 -12.37 12.68 22.04
C ASP A 30 -12.76 13.04 20.61
N PRO A 31 -13.68 14.02 20.40
CA PRO A 31 -14.13 14.42 19.07
C PRO A 31 -13.05 15.10 18.22
N ALA A 32 -11.89 15.46 18.83
CA ALA A 32 -10.75 16.02 18.10
C ALA A 32 -9.92 14.91 17.41
N LEU A 33 -10.17 13.65 17.72
CA LEU A 33 -9.44 12.52 17.15
C LEU A 33 -10.26 11.83 16.05
N ALA A 34 -9.61 11.59 14.90
CA ALA A 34 -10.12 10.74 13.86
C ALA A 34 -9.48 9.36 13.99
N VAL A 35 -10.31 8.31 14.06
CA VAL A 35 -9.87 6.91 14.14
C VAL A 35 -10.27 6.20 12.87
N LEU A 36 -9.29 5.68 12.14
CA LEU A 36 -9.48 4.91 10.93
C LEU A 36 -9.20 3.44 11.23
N ALA A 37 -10.20 2.59 11.06
CA ALA A 37 -10.05 1.14 11.13
C ALA A 37 -9.50 0.64 9.80
N ILE A 38 -8.21 0.33 9.74
CA ILE A 38 -7.57 -0.26 8.56
C ILE A 38 -7.99 -1.73 8.44
N ASN A 39 -7.80 -2.50 9.53
CA ASN A 39 -8.38 -3.82 9.69
C ASN A 39 -9.19 -3.82 10.99
N PRO A 40 -10.53 -3.79 10.93
CA PRO A 40 -11.36 -3.71 12.11
C PRO A 40 -11.00 -4.77 13.15
N GLY A 41 -10.81 -4.35 14.40
CA GLY A 41 -10.44 -5.22 15.52
C GLY A 41 -8.95 -5.47 15.69
N THR A 42 -8.10 -5.17 14.69
CA THR A 42 -6.67 -5.48 14.76
C THR A 42 -5.72 -4.35 14.39
N ARG A 43 -6.18 -3.37 13.59
CA ARG A 43 -5.30 -2.31 13.10
C ARG A 43 -6.04 -1.00 12.91
N TYR A 44 -5.53 0.04 13.54
CA TYR A 44 -6.13 1.37 13.53
C TYR A 44 -5.07 2.45 13.29
N GLU A 45 -5.47 3.51 12.63
CA GLU A 45 -4.72 4.76 12.54
C GLU A 45 -5.49 5.87 13.24
N ILE A 46 -4.79 6.64 14.06
CA ILE A 46 -5.36 7.73 14.86
C ILE A 46 -4.70 9.03 14.43
N TYR A 47 -5.52 10.02 14.13
CA TYR A 47 -5.08 11.34 13.70
C TYR A 47 -5.76 12.44 14.50
N GLY A 48 -5.06 13.54 14.72
CA GLY A 48 -5.61 14.72 15.39
C GLY A 48 -4.58 15.77 15.72
N PRO A 49 -4.98 16.84 16.47
CA PRO A 49 -4.04 17.80 17.02
C PRO A 49 -3.04 17.12 17.98
N PHE A 50 -1.87 17.73 18.14
CA PHE A 50 -0.78 17.14 18.93
C PHE A 50 -1.17 16.73 20.36
N GLU A 51 -1.82 17.60 21.11
CA GLU A 51 -2.11 17.32 22.53
C GLU A 51 -3.06 16.13 22.75
N PRO A 52 -4.23 16.02 22.07
CA PRO A 52 -5.09 14.84 22.15
C PRO A 52 -4.37 13.56 21.72
N VAL A 53 -3.62 13.62 20.61
CA VAL A 53 -2.85 12.47 20.12
C VAL A 53 -1.78 12.05 21.11
N ALA A 54 -1.01 12.99 21.67
CA ALA A 54 0.04 12.71 22.65
C ALA A 54 -0.54 12.09 23.94
N LYS A 55 -1.69 12.58 24.41
CA LYS A 55 -2.37 12.02 25.58
C LYS A 55 -2.80 10.57 25.33
N LEU A 56 -3.38 10.28 24.17
CA LEU A 56 -3.78 8.92 23.81
C LEU A 56 -2.56 8.01 23.64
N TRP A 57 -1.50 8.51 22.98
CA TRP A 57 -0.23 7.81 22.87
C TRP A 57 0.33 7.39 24.23
N GLN A 58 0.39 8.30 25.21
CA GLN A 58 0.85 7.98 26.57
C GLN A 58 0.01 6.88 27.22
N HIS A 59 -1.28 6.85 26.97
CA HIS A 59 -2.14 5.76 27.43
C HIS A 59 -1.81 4.44 26.73
N CYS A 60 -1.63 4.46 25.43
CA CYS A 60 -1.33 3.27 24.63
C CYS A 60 0.01 2.63 25.04
N ILE A 61 1.08 3.40 25.21
CA ILE A 61 2.41 2.87 25.52
C ILE A 61 2.52 2.22 26.92
N THR A 62 1.54 2.40 27.78
CA THR A 62 1.48 1.66 29.07
C THR A 62 1.12 0.18 28.87
N ASN A 63 0.45 -0.15 27.75
CA ASN A 63 -0.07 -1.48 27.47
C ASN A 63 0.42 -2.06 26.11
N ALA A 64 1.19 -1.29 25.37
CA ALA A 64 1.71 -1.69 24.07
C ALA A 64 3.19 -1.33 23.92
N ALA A 65 3.93 -2.12 23.17
CA ALA A 65 5.31 -1.82 22.85
C ALA A 65 5.36 -0.75 21.75
N HIS A 66 6.20 0.28 21.95
CA HIS A 66 6.57 1.20 20.89
C HIS A 66 7.47 0.47 19.90
N VAL A 67 7.13 0.58 18.63
CA VAL A 67 7.91 0.02 17.51
C VAL A 67 8.27 1.13 16.52
N ASP A 68 9.31 0.91 15.74
CA ASP A 68 9.73 1.83 14.70
C ASP A 68 8.64 1.95 13.62
N PRO A 69 8.41 3.15 13.03
CA PRO A 69 7.49 3.35 11.89
C PRO A 69 7.70 2.38 10.72
N TYR A 70 8.90 1.92 10.54
CA TYR A 70 9.27 0.88 9.58
C TYR A 70 8.45 -0.43 9.73
N MET A 71 8.07 -0.80 10.95
CA MET A 71 7.18 -1.94 11.18
C MET A 71 5.80 -1.73 10.56
N TRP A 72 5.36 -0.48 10.41
CA TRP A 72 4.10 -0.16 9.75
C TRP A 72 4.15 -0.44 8.25
N GLU A 73 5.29 -0.16 7.61
CA GLU A 73 5.51 -0.50 6.20
C GLU A 73 5.46 -2.01 5.96
N ILE A 74 6.06 -2.79 6.85
CA ILE A 74 5.99 -4.26 6.80
C ILE A 74 4.52 -4.72 6.88
N LEU A 75 3.75 -4.18 7.83
CA LEU A 75 2.34 -4.49 7.99
C LEU A 75 1.50 -4.11 6.78
N ASP A 76 1.79 -2.98 6.14
CA ASP A 76 1.11 -2.58 4.90
C ASP A 76 1.37 -3.59 3.78
N ILE A 77 2.62 -3.97 3.58
CA ILE A 77 2.99 -4.96 2.56
C ILE A 77 2.32 -6.30 2.84
N GLN A 78 2.36 -6.78 4.07
CA GLN A 78 1.72 -8.04 4.47
C GLN A 78 0.19 -8.02 4.27
N ASN A 79 -0.44 -6.87 4.45
CA ASN A 79 -1.88 -6.68 4.21
C ASN A 79 -2.18 -6.24 2.77
N GLN A 80 -1.19 -6.24 1.89
CA GLN A 80 -1.31 -5.84 0.49
C GLN A 80 -1.88 -4.43 0.31
N ILE A 81 -1.52 -3.50 1.18
CA ILE A 81 -1.92 -2.10 1.10
C ILE A 81 -0.90 -1.35 0.24
N PRO A 82 -1.28 -0.89 -0.96
CA PRO A 82 -0.37 -0.15 -1.82
C PRO A 82 -0.18 1.27 -1.35
N GLU A 83 0.95 1.86 -1.75
CA GLU A 83 1.22 3.28 -1.61
C GLU A 83 1.60 3.89 -2.97
N LEU A 84 1.30 5.17 -3.16
CA LEU A 84 1.65 5.90 -4.37
C LEU A 84 2.89 6.76 -4.15
N TYR A 85 3.92 6.47 -4.92
CA TYR A 85 5.17 7.23 -4.94
C TYR A 85 5.25 8.09 -6.21
N PRO A 86 6.05 9.16 -6.22
CA PRO A 86 6.23 10.00 -7.42
C PRO A 86 6.58 9.18 -8.66
N GLN A 87 7.36 8.11 -8.50
CA GLN A 87 7.79 7.21 -9.57
C GLN A 87 6.66 6.36 -10.16
N THR A 88 5.56 6.20 -9.41
CA THR A 88 4.42 5.34 -9.81
C THR A 88 3.14 6.12 -10.11
N VAL A 89 3.15 7.44 -9.99
CA VAL A 89 1.99 8.28 -10.31
C VAL A 89 1.51 8.04 -11.75
N GLY A 90 0.23 7.72 -11.90
CA GLY A 90 -0.41 7.49 -13.19
C GLY A 90 -0.07 6.17 -13.89
N LYS A 91 0.73 5.28 -13.28
CA LYS A 91 1.12 3.99 -13.86
C LYS A 91 0.07 2.88 -13.68
N PHE A 92 -0.76 2.97 -12.66
CA PHE A 92 -1.69 1.91 -12.27
C PHE A 92 -3.14 2.37 -12.29
N LEU A 93 -4.01 1.47 -12.69
CA LEU A 93 -5.45 1.59 -12.46
C LEU A 93 -5.79 1.07 -11.06
N PRO A 94 -6.91 1.51 -10.44
CA PRO A 94 -7.35 1.00 -9.14
C PRO A 94 -7.43 -0.53 -9.06
N HIS A 95 -7.86 -1.18 -10.15
CA HIS A 95 -7.93 -2.64 -10.23
C HIS A 95 -6.56 -3.31 -10.26
N ASP A 96 -5.55 -2.66 -10.89
CA ASP A 96 -4.18 -3.18 -10.88
C ASP A 96 -3.64 -3.28 -9.45
N LEU A 97 -4.02 -2.34 -8.58
CA LEU A 97 -3.63 -2.25 -7.18
C LEU A 97 -4.60 -2.98 -6.22
N ASN A 98 -5.52 -3.78 -6.73
CA ASN A 98 -6.53 -4.49 -5.94
C ASN A 98 -7.42 -3.58 -5.06
N LEU A 99 -7.50 -2.25 -5.33
CA LEU A 99 -8.23 -1.29 -4.51
C LEU A 99 -9.73 -1.63 -4.36
N PRO A 100 -10.44 -2.20 -5.36
CA PRO A 100 -11.82 -2.67 -5.14
C PRO A 100 -11.91 -3.74 -4.05
N SER A 101 -11.02 -4.71 -4.05
CA SER A 101 -10.98 -5.78 -3.04
C SER A 101 -10.64 -5.28 -1.64
N LEU A 102 -9.89 -4.18 -1.55
CA LEU A 102 -9.57 -3.49 -0.30
C LEU A 102 -10.70 -2.54 0.17
N GLY A 103 -11.84 -2.49 -0.55
CA GLY A 103 -12.93 -1.57 -0.21
C GLY A 103 -12.63 -0.09 -0.48
N ALA A 104 -11.52 0.22 -1.15
CA ALA A 104 -11.09 1.59 -1.42
C ALA A 104 -11.80 2.24 -2.62
N VAL A 105 -12.63 1.48 -3.35
CA VAL A 105 -13.41 1.96 -4.49
C VAL A 105 -14.90 1.75 -4.21
N SER A 106 -15.68 2.82 -4.30
CA SER A 106 -17.14 2.75 -4.20
C SER A 106 -17.77 2.74 -5.60
N PHE A 107 -18.58 1.74 -5.87
CA PHE A 107 -19.38 1.64 -7.11
C PHE A 107 -20.80 2.18 -6.96
N THR A 108 -21.19 2.56 -5.73
CA THR A 108 -22.55 3.07 -5.41
C THR A 108 -22.62 4.56 -5.17
N LYS A 109 -21.47 5.25 -5.09
CA LYS A 109 -21.42 6.71 -4.95
C LYS A 109 -21.76 7.42 -6.27
N GLY A 110 -22.03 8.73 -6.19
CA GLY A 110 -22.27 9.57 -7.38
C GLY A 110 -21.09 9.60 -8.36
N CYS A 111 -21.30 10.21 -9.52
CA CYS A 111 -20.36 10.25 -10.63
C CYS A 111 -19.03 10.92 -10.25
N PHE A 112 -17.94 10.36 -10.74
CA PHE A 112 -16.58 10.90 -10.58
C PHE A 112 -15.77 10.72 -11.89
N ARG A 113 -14.71 11.49 -12.01
CA ARG A 113 -13.85 11.44 -13.20
C ARG A 113 -13.16 10.08 -13.31
N GLY A 114 -13.30 9.43 -14.46
CA GLY A 114 -12.73 8.10 -14.73
C GLY A 114 -13.64 6.93 -14.34
N GLN A 115 -14.83 7.19 -13.78
CA GLN A 115 -15.77 6.16 -13.34
C GLN A 115 -16.11 5.13 -14.42
N GLU A 116 -16.26 5.55 -15.68
CA GLU A 116 -16.63 4.65 -16.78
C GLU A 116 -15.60 3.52 -16.96
N ILE A 117 -14.31 3.86 -16.93
CA ILE A 117 -13.23 2.88 -17.08
C ILE A 117 -13.24 1.91 -15.89
N ILE A 118 -13.36 2.43 -14.68
CA ILE A 118 -13.35 1.65 -13.44
C ILE A 118 -14.55 0.71 -13.36
N ALA A 119 -15.76 1.22 -13.62
CA ALA A 119 -16.98 0.42 -13.62
C ALA A 119 -16.99 -0.62 -14.74
N ARG A 120 -16.48 -0.28 -15.93
CA ARG A 120 -16.36 -1.21 -17.05
C ARG A 120 -15.41 -2.36 -16.74
N MET A 121 -14.29 -2.08 -16.09
CA MET A 121 -13.33 -3.11 -15.66
C MET A 121 -13.95 -4.05 -14.63
N GLU A 122 -14.71 -3.54 -13.67
CA GLU A 122 -15.37 -4.34 -12.64
C GLU A 122 -16.40 -5.30 -13.25
N HIS A 123 -17.23 -4.82 -14.17
CA HIS A 123 -18.37 -5.60 -14.67
C HIS A 123 -18.09 -6.42 -15.93
N ARG A 124 -17.10 -6.06 -16.73
CA ARG A 124 -16.85 -6.66 -18.07
C ARG A 124 -15.37 -6.90 -18.36
N GLY A 125 -14.48 -6.57 -17.45
CA GLY A 125 -13.04 -6.60 -17.69
C GLY A 125 -12.43 -7.94 -17.31
N THR A 126 -11.55 -8.46 -18.17
CA THR A 126 -10.54 -9.44 -17.76
C THR A 126 -9.31 -8.66 -17.32
N LEU A 127 -8.97 -8.75 -16.04
CA LEU A 127 -7.78 -8.11 -15.51
C LEU A 127 -6.55 -8.81 -16.08
N LYS A 128 -5.76 -8.09 -16.87
CA LYS A 128 -4.52 -8.61 -17.46
C LYS A 128 -3.34 -8.61 -16.50
N ARG A 129 -3.40 -7.75 -15.47
CA ARG A 129 -2.35 -7.59 -14.45
C ARG A 129 -2.99 -7.29 -13.11
N ARG A 130 -2.32 -7.69 -12.04
CA ARG A 130 -2.75 -7.49 -10.66
C ARG A 130 -1.55 -7.26 -9.75
N MET A 131 -1.81 -6.67 -8.60
CA MET A 131 -0.83 -6.53 -7.54
C MET A 131 -0.71 -7.85 -6.77
N HIS A 132 0.54 -8.24 -6.56
CA HIS A 132 0.94 -9.42 -5.78
C HIS A 132 1.97 -9.00 -4.73
N ALA A 133 1.97 -9.68 -3.60
CA ALA A 133 3.08 -9.60 -2.66
C ALA A 133 4.25 -10.43 -3.21
N PHE A 134 5.46 -9.99 -2.95
CA PHE A 134 6.66 -10.72 -3.33
C PHE A 134 7.70 -10.72 -2.20
N SER A 135 8.58 -11.68 -2.24
CA SER A 135 9.85 -11.69 -1.51
C SER A 135 11.02 -11.77 -2.49
N ALA A 136 12.15 -11.20 -2.10
CA ALA A 136 13.37 -11.25 -2.87
C ALA A 136 14.57 -11.47 -1.94
N GLY A 137 15.68 -11.91 -2.51
CA GLY A 137 16.95 -12.03 -1.78
C GLY A 137 17.57 -10.69 -1.39
N GLU A 138 18.91 -10.66 -1.33
CA GLU A 138 19.64 -9.43 -1.08
C GLU A 138 19.53 -8.46 -2.25
N GLY A 139 19.49 -7.16 -1.95
CA GLY A 139 19.41 -6.09 -2.92
C GLY A 139 18.57 -4.92 -2.42
N GLU A 140 18.41 -3.93 -3.25
CA GLU A 140 17.53 -2.79 -3.03
C GLU A 140 16.57 -2.69 -4.21
N LEU A 141 15.28 -2.65 -3.90
CA LEU A 141 14.22 -2.47 -4.87
C LEU A 141 13.45 -1.19 -4.50
N GLN A 142 13.07 -0.44 -5.52
CA GLN A 142 12.36 0.82 -5.32
C GLN A 142 11.03 0.84 -6.08
N ALA A 143 10.11 1.66 -5.60
CA ALA A 143 8.86 1.90 -6.31
C ALA A 143 9.15 2.41 -7.73
N GLY A 144 8.55 1.75 -8.72
CA GLY A 144 8.74 2.09 -10.12
C GLY A 144 9.75 1.23 -10.86
N ASP A 145 10.53 0.39 -10.17
CA ASP A 145 11.44 -0.55 -10.81
C ASP A 145 10.68 -1.52 -11.72
N GLN A 146 11.25 -1.76 -12.88
CA GLN A 146 10.66 -2.67 -13.86
C GLN A 146 11.00 -4.12 -13.51
N ILE A 147 9.97 -4.95 -13.54
CA ILE A 147 10.09 -6.39 -13.38
C ILE A 147 10.17 -7.02 -14.76
N LEU A 148 11.18 -7.83 -14.97
CA LEU A 148 11.42 -8.55 -16.20
C LEU A 148 11.03 -10.02 -16.02
N ALA A 149 10.53 -10.63 -17.09
CA ALA A 149 10.29 -12.06 -17.19
C ALA A 149 11.06 -12.64 -18.37
N GLY A 150 11.44 -13.90 -18.27
CA GLY A 150 12.23 -14.60 -19.26
C GLY A 150 13.70 -14.72 -18.90
N GLY A 151 14.48 -15.26 -19.83
CA GLY A 151 15.94 -15.38 -19.67
C GLY A 151 16.68 -14.27 -20.41
N PRO A 152 18.03 -14.25 -20.28
CA PRO A 152 18.89 -13.18 -20.84
C PRO A 152 18.72 -12.90 -22.33
N GLU A 153 18.20 -13.86 -23.10
CA GLU A 153 18.00 -13.71 -24.54
C GLU A 153 16.62 -13.19 -24.96
N GLN A 154 15.64 -13.20 -24.02
CA GLN A 154 14.26 -12.78 -24.29
C GLN A 154 13.61 -12.16 -23.06
N GLU A 155 14.14 -11.02 -22.63
CA GLU A 155 13.55 -10.28 -21.51
C GLU A 155 12.32 -9.48 -21.96
N HIS A 156 11.22 -9.65 -21.25
CA HIS A 156 9.99 -8.89 -21.44
C HIS A 156 9.61 -8.18 -20.13
N ILE A 157 9.07 -6.97 -20.23
CA ILE A 157 8.53 -6.26 -19.07
C ILE A 157 7.29 -7.01 -18.59
N ALA A 158 7.41 -7.64 -17.43
CA ALA A 158 6.34 -8.38 -16.78
C ALA A 158 5.53 -7.52 -15.80
N GLY A 159 6.14 -6.48 -15.23
CA GLY A 159 5.48 -5.71 -14.19
C GLY A 159 6.27 -4.51 -13.69
N THR A 160 5.83 -3.99 -12.56
CA THR A 160 6.46 -2.84 -11.90
C THR A 160 6.31 -2.97 -10.38
N VAL A 161 7.39 -2.70 -9.65
CA VAL A 161 7.38 -2.62 -8.18
C VAL A 161 6.51 -1.45 -7.73
N VAL A 162 5.58 -1.71 -6.82
CA VAL A 162 4.70 -0.70 -6.21
C VAL A 162 5.36 -0.10 -4.98
N ARG A 163 5.83 -0.96 -4.07
CA ARG A 163 6.60 -0.62 -2.87
C ARG A 163 7.42 -1.81 -2.41
N SER A 164 8.46 -1.54 -1.64
CA SER A 164 9.28 -2.59 -1.01
C SER A 164 9.96 -2.06 0.25
N CYS A 165 10.22 -2.97 1.16
CA CYS A 165 11.06 -2.71 2.33
C CYS A 165 11.83 -3.99 2.71
N ARG A 166 12.73 -3.90 3.69
CA ARG A 166 13.31 -5.12 4.30
C ARG A 166 12.41 -5.57 5.44
N ASN A 167 12.20 -6.86 5.61
CA ASN A 167 11.57 -7.40 6.80
C ASN A 167 12.57 -7.50 7.97
N THR A 168 12.09 -7.94 9.12
CA THR A 168 12.92 -8.10 10.33
C THR A 168 14.09 -9.07 10.17
N ASP A 169 14.01 -9.98 9.20
CA ASP A 169 15.04 -10.97 8.90
C ASP A 169 16.05 -10.47 7.84
N GLY A 170 15.89 -9.20 7.40
CA GLY A 170 16.75 -8.57 6.40
C GLY A 170 16.38 -8.91 4.94
N GLN A 171 15.37 -9.76 4.71
CA GLN A 171 14.89 -10.11 3.39
C GLN A 171 14.06 -8.95 2.81
N VAL A 172 14.18 -8.71 1.51
CA VAL A 172 13.33 -7.75 0.80
C VAL A 172 11.94 -8.34 0.60
N ILE A 173 10.93 -7.61 1.02
CA ILE A 173 9.51 -7.89 0.75
C ILE A 173 8.89 -6.71 0.04
N GLY A 174 7.82 -6.94 -0.73
CA GLY A 174 7.18 -5.83 -1.41
C GLY A 174 5.86 -6.20 -2.09
N LEU A 175 5.31 -5.21 -2.78
CA LEU A 175 4.14 -5.32 -3.63
C LEU A 175 4.54 -4.95 -5.05
N ALA A 176 4.06 -5.71 -6.02
CA ALA A 176 4.33 -5.48 -7.42
C ALA A 176 3.08 -5.75 -8.27
N VAL A 177 2.84 -4.91 -9.27
CA VAL A 177 1.85 -5.19 -10.30
C VAL A 177 2.50 -6.01 -11.39
N VAL A 178 2.00 -7.23 -11.60
CA VAL A 178 2.54 -8.20 -12.56
C VAL A 178 1.46 -8.63 -13.55
N THR A 179 1.86 -8.86 -14.80
CA THR A 179 1.00 -9.38 -15.86
C THR A 179 0.67 -10.84 -15.58
N ASN A 180 -0.62 -11.18 -15.54
CA ASN A 180 -1.10 -12.49 -15.12
C ASN A 180 -0.54 -13.67 -15.97
N SER A 181 -0.30 -13.46 -17.25
CA SER A 181 0.30 -14.49 -18.14
C SER A 181 1.77 -14.78 -17.82
N MET A 182 2.45 -13.92 -17.05
CA MET A 182 3.88 -14.03 -16.73
C MET A 182 4.13 -14.49 -15.29
N LEU A 183 3.09 -14.81 -14.52
CA LEU A 183 3.21 -15.23 -13.12
C LEU A 183 3.97 -16.57 -12.94
N HIS A 184 4.08 -17.35 -13.99
CA HIS A 184 4.78 -18.63 -13.99
C HIS A 184 6.24 -18.53 -14.47
N GLU A 185 6.64 -17.33 -14.93
CA GLU A 185 7.99 -17.08 -15.42
C GLU A 185 8.92 -16.75 -14.25
N LYS A 186 10.23 -16.84 -14.50
CA LYS A 186 11.24 -16.35 -13.58
C LYS A 186 11.24 -14.83 -13.65
N LEU A 187 10.88 -14.20 -12.55
CA LEU A 187 10.79 -12.74 -12.45
C LEU A 187 12.04 -12.15 -11.81
N SER A 188 12.53 -11.05 -12.36
CA SER A 188 13.72 -10.34 -11.84
C SER A 188 13.61 -8.83 -12.00
N VAL A 189 14.40 -8.11 -11.21
CA VAL A 189 14.66 -6.67 -11.38
C VAL A 189 16.15 -6.50 -11.64
N GLY A 190 16.48 -5.67 -12.63
CA GLY A 190 17.86 -5.48 -13.08
C GLY A 190 18.34 -6.58 -14.02
N ALA A 191 19.50 -6.35 -14.64
CA ALA A 191 20.10 -7.26 -15.60
C ALA A 191 21.18 -8.14 -14.94
N GLU A 192 21.38 -9.34 -15.49
CA GLU A 192 22.49 -10.20 -15.08
C GLU A 192 23.84 -9.47 -15.22
N PRO A 193 24.86 -9.70 -14.35
CA PRO A 193 24.86 -10.71 -13.27
C PRO A 193 24.24 -10.23 -11.95
N ASN A 194 23.70 -9.01 -11.86
CA ASN A 194 23.20 -8.40 -10.63
C ASN A 194 21.66 -8.43 -10.53
N ALA A 195 21.00 -9.30 -11.25
CA ALA A 195 19.54 -9.42 -11.22
C ALA A 195 19.03 -9.87 -9.84
N ILE A 196 18.02 -9.16 -9.31
CA ILE A 196 17.33 -9.52 -8.08
C ILE A 196 16.09 -10.33 -8.45
N TYR A 197 16.05 -11.59 -8.03
CA TYR A 197 14.94 -12.49 -8.35
C TYR A 197 13.81 -12.37 -7.36
N LEU A 198 12.57 -12.38 -7.87
CA LEU A 198 11.34 -12.25 -7.10
C LEU A 198 10.63 -13.59 -6.97
N THR A 199 10.08 -13.86 -5.79
CA THR A 199 9.14 -14.95 -5.51
C THR A 199 7.80 -14.33 -5.13
N LEU A 200 6.76 -14.63 -5.93
CA LEU A 200 5.38 -14.16 -5.69
C LEU A 200 4.64 -15.09 -4.74
#